data_b88d22cda0ae406c3b7adf344d4168ab
#
_entry.id   b88d22cda0ae406c3b7adf344d4168ab
#
_cell.length_a   1.000
_cell.length_b   1.000
_cell.length_c   1.000
_cell.angle_alpha   90.00
_cell.angle_beta   90.00
_cell.angle_gamma   90.00
#
_symmetry.space_group_name_H-M   'P 1'
#
loop_
_entity.id
_entity.type
_entity.pdbx_description
1 polymer ?
#
loop_
_entity_poly.entity_id
_entity_poly.type
_entity_poly.pdbx_seq_one_letter_code
_entity_poly.pdbx_strand_id
1 'polypeptide(L)'
;KSHLQHGVSKNSMVPFRGGPSSQSPYPKGWDTVEDFERYTLGPTMDPKDYYGFGHIELSLDHGGSVAGHHLQWALEKGGDVSALVIDQNHDEQGSRRSEHWRQIYQPPYDEALHSTRFVTERTLSFIDKANQSGEPWLAVCSFPDPHHPLTPPGKWFEAYRPKDMILPVSRHDDLKDAPAHLRLFKDIHPK
;
A
#
# COMPACT_ATOMS: atom_id res chain seq x y z
N LYS A 1 6.49 3.71 2.27
CA LYS A 1 5.05 3.99 2.46
C LYS A 1 4.87 5.12 3.45
N SER A 2 4.06 6.10 3.11
CA SER A 2 3.68 7.22 3.99
C SER A 2 2.17 7.42 3.94
N HIS A 3 1.59 7.84 5.06
CA HIS A 3 0.22 8.31 5.16
C HIS A 3 0.25 9.77 5.59
N LEU A 4 -0.36 10.64 4.82
CA LEU A 4 -0.55 12.04 5.18
C LEU A 4 -1.97 12.27 5.70
N GLN A 5 -2.89 11.38 5.35
CA GLN A 5 -4.25 11.32 5.87
C GLN A 5 -4.49 9.93 6.46
N HIS A 6 -5.54 9.79 7.28
CA HIS A 6 -5.84 8.51 7.92
C HIS A 6 -6.48 7.50 6.97
N GLY A 7 -7.00 7.92 5.83
CA GLY A 7 -7.64 7.06 4.84
C GLY A 7 -8.75 6.17 5.43
N VAL A 8 -9.77 5.88 4.68
CA VAL A 8 -10.75 4.85 5.05
C VAL A 8 -10.60 3.73 4.04
N SER A 9 -10.03 2.61 4.46
CA SER A 9 -10.06 1.38 3.66
C SER A 9 -11.51 0.88 3.61
N LYS A 10 -11.94 0.35 2.47
CA LYS A 10 -13.22 -0.35 2.32
C LYS A 10 -13.44 -1.41 3.40
N ASN A 11 -12.36 -1.96 3.92
CA ASN A 11 -12.35 -2.97 4.98
C ASN A 11 -12.04 -2.39 6.36
N SER A 12 -11.97 -1.08 6.51
CA SER A 12 -11.78 -0.43 7.80
C SER A 12 -13.04 -0.62 8.64
N MET A 13 -12.98 -1.55 9.58
CA MET A 13 -14.11 -1.87 10.47
C MET A 13 -14.32 -0.85 11.58
N VAL A 14 -13.46 0.15 11.70
CA VAL A 14 -13.59 1.16 12.75
C VAL A 14 -13.58 2.53 12.10
N PRO A 15 -14.73 3.21 12.06
CA PRO A 15 -14.74 4.62 11.69
C PRO A 15 -13.74 5.37 12.58
N PHE A 16 -12.90 6.18 11.96
CA PHE A 16 -11.97 7.03 12.70
C PHE A 16 -12.77 7.88 13.70
N ARG A 17 -12.55 7.64 14.98
CA ARG A 17 -13.28 8.34 16.07
C ARG A 17 -12.90 9.81 16.22
N GLY A 18 -11.89 10.27 15.50
CA GLY A 18 -11.40 11.64 15.48
C GLY A 18 -11.69 12.37 14.18
N GLY A 19 -12.77 12.02 13.48
CA GLY A 19 -13.21 12.79 12.32
C GLY A 19 -13.26 14.29 12.61
N PRO A 20 -13.21 15.15 11.59
CA PRO A 20 -13.16 16.59 11.80
C PRO A 20 -14.25 17.00 12.79
N SER A 21 -13.85 17.56 13.91
CA SER A 21 -14.83 18.10 14.83
C SER A 21 -15.63 19.13 14.07
N SER A 22 -16.88 19.34 14.45
CA SER A 22 -17.72 20.42 13.90
C SER A 22 -17.06 21.82 14.00
N GLN A 23 -15.90 21.89 14.63
CA GLN A 23 -15.07 23.07 14.83
C GLN A 23 -13.74 23.02 14.08
N SER A 24 -13.53 22.04 13.17
CA SER A 24 -12.32 21.99 12.37
C SER A 24 -12.19 23.27 11.52
N PRO A 25 -11.04 23.96 11.56
CA PRO A 25 -10.78 25.11 10.71
C PRO A 25 -10.61 24.74 9.22
N TYR A 26 -10.57 23.47 8.92
CA TYR A 26 -10.33 22.97 7.57
C TYR A 26 -11.64 22.78 6.79
N PRO A 27 -11.62 22.94 5.46
CA PRO A 27 -12.78 22.68 4.60
C PRO A 27 -13.31 21.26 4.77
N LYS A 28 -14.63 21.07 4.65
CA LYS A 28 -15.23 19.73 4.68
C LYS A 28 -14.60 18.84 3.61
N GLY A 29 -14.14 17.67 4.00
CA GLY A 29 -13.54 16.68 3.09
C GLY A 29 -12.05 16.91 2.77
N TRP A 30 -11.39 17.81 3.49
CA TRP A 30 -9.95 18.07 3.33
C TRP A 30 -9.08 16.83 3.56
N ASP A 31 -9.55 15.90 4.39
CA ASP A 31 -8.86 14.69 4.83
C ASP A 31 -9.33 13.41 4.09
N THR A 32 -10.07 13.57 2.99
CA THR A 32 -10.68 12.45 2.27
C THR A 32 -9.96 12.08 0.96
N VAL A 33 -8.81 12.68 0.67
CA VAL A 33 -8.07 12.39 -0.57
C VAL A 33 -7.53 10.96 -0.59
N GLU A 34 -7.22 10.40 0.56
CA GLU A 34 -6.80 8.99 0.69
C GLU A 34 -7.95 8.01 0.94
N ASP A 35 -9.21 8.46 0.83
CA ASP A 35 -10.36 7.57 0.95
C ASP A 35 -10.49 6.65 -0.26
N PHE A 36 -10.58 5.36 0.01
CA PHE A 36 -10.72 4.33 -1.02
C PHE A 36 -11.94 4.57 -1.92
N GLU A 37 -13.09 4.90 -1.35
CA GLU A 37 -14.35 5.07 -2.09
C GLU A 37 -14.32 6.20 -3.13
N ARG A 38 -13.46 7.19 -2.94
CA ARG A 38 -13.31 8.29 -3.90
C ARG A 38 -12.81 7.84 -5.27
N TYR A 39 -12.13 6.71 -5.32
CA TYR A 39 -11.48 6.21 -6.55
C TYR A 39 -12.21 5.03 -7.19
N THR A 40 -13.16 4.41 -6.49
CA THR A 40 -13.91 3.25 -6.99
C THR A 40 -15.17 3.65 -7.76
N LEU A 41 -15.75 4.82 -7.46
CA LEU A 41 -17.09 5.21 -7.90
C LEU A 41 -17.14 6.48 -8.78
N GLY A 42 -16.00 7.07 -9.11
CA GLY A 42 -15.98 8.33 -9.82
C GLY A 42 -14.76 8.56 -10.71
N PRO A 43 -14.75 9.68 -11.44
CA PRO A 43 -13.60 10.06 -12.24
C PRO A 43 -12.37 10.26 -11.35
N THR A 44 -11.21 10.00 -11.94
CA THR A 44 -9.92 10.23 -11.28
C THR A 44 -9.87 11.64 -10.70
N MET A 45 -9.60 11.73 -9.41
CA MET A 45 -9.38 13.01 -8.77
C MET A 45 -7.95 13.47 -9.06
N ASP A 46 -7.84 14.73 -9.42
CA ASP A 46 -6.56 15.45 -9.45
C ASP A 46 -6.51 16.38 -8.23
N PRO A 47 -6.00 15.88 -7.07
CA PRO A 47 -5.93 16.69 -5.87
C PRO A 47 -4.87 17.77 -6.05
N LYS A 48 -5.34 19.02 -6.12
CA LYS A 48 -4.46 20.18 -6.16
C LYS A 48 -4.00 20.52 -4.74
N ASP A 49 -2.75 20.98 -4.64
CA ASP A 49 -2.17 21.46 -3.38
C ASP A 49 -2.23 20.46 -2.23
N TYR A 50 -2.01 19.19 -2.52
CA TYR A 50 -1.98 18.15 -1.50
C TYR A 50 -0.74 18.29 -0.63
N TYR A 51 -0.91 18.90 0.55
CA TYR A 51 0.18 19.18 1.51
C TYR A 51 1.41 19.89 0.88
N GLY A 52 1.17 20.80 -0.06
CA GLY A 52 2.20 21.54 -0.76
C GLY A 52 2.75 20.85 -2.02
N PHE A 53 2.31 19.64 -2.34
CA PHE A 53 2.62 18.99 -3.62
C PHE A 53 1.68 19.50 -4.72
N GLY A 54 2.24 20.02 -5.80
CA GLY A 54 1.48 20.47 -6.97
C GLY A 54 1.02 19.33 -7.89
N HIS A 55 1.58 18.12 -7.73
CA HIS A 55 1.21 16.90 -8.43
C HIS A 55 1.27 15.72 -7.50
N ILE A 56 0.28 14.84 -7.55
CA ILE A 56 0.22 13.63 -6.74
C ILE A 56 -0.48 12.49 -7.50
N GLU A 57 0.08 11.31 -7.40
CA GLU A 57 -0.54 10.07 -7.84
C GLU A 57 -0.43 9.04 -6.72
N LEU A 58 -1.57 8.52 -6.29
CA LEU A 58 -1.69 7.68 -5.10
C LEU A 58 -1.86 6.21 -5.45
N SER A 59 -1.02 5.37 -4.88
CA SER A 59 -1.33 3.96 -4.67
C SER A 59 -1.83 3.81 -3.24
N LEU A 60 -3.13 3.70 -3.11
CA LEU A 60 -3.79 3.52 -1.81
C LEU A 60 -3.92 2.03 -1.49
N ASP A 61 -4.15 1.76 -0.20
CA ASP A 61 -4.19 0.41 0.33
C ASP A 61 -2.81 -0.28 0.24
N HIS A 62 -2.77 -1.58 0.41
CA HIS A 62 -1.55 -2.38 0.38
C HIS A 62 -1.89 -3.85 0.21
N GLY A 63 -0.87 -4.64 -0.04
CA GLY A 63 -1.07 -6.02 -0.43
C GLY A 63 -1.63 -6.12 -1.84
N GLY A 64 -2.47 -7.12 -2.06
CA GLY A 64 -3.07 -7.37 -3.37
C GLY A 64 -4.27 -6.49 -3.71
N SER A 65 -4.75 -5.66 -2.79
CA SER A 65 -5.86 -4.74 -3.06
C SER A 65 -5.34 -3.45 -3.69
N VAL A 66 -5.97 -3.05 -4.78
CA VAL A 66 -5.57 -1.89 -5.58
C VAL A 66 -6.58 -0.76 -5.43
N ALA A 67 -6.10 0.42 -5.09
CA ALA A 67 -6.93 1.60 -4.93
C ALA A 67 -6.19 2.90 -5.30
N GLY A 68 -6.92 4.00 -5.35
CA GLY A 68 -6.37 5.30 -5.73
C GLY A 68 -6.17 5.43 -7.24
N HIS A 69 -5.25 6.29 -7.64
CA HIS A 69 -4.85 6.46 -9.04
C HIS A 69 -4.31 5.15 -9.64
N HIS A 70 -3.72 4.30 -8.81
CA HIS A 70 -3.25 2.98 -9.21
C HIS A 70 -4.41 2.13 -9.78
N LEU A 71 -5.59 2.14 -9.16
CA LEU A 71 -6.75 1.41 -9.67
C LEU A 71 -7.15 1.92 -11.06
N GLN A 72 -7.25 3.24 -11.24
CA GLN A 72 -7.61 3.83 -12.53
C GLN A 72 -6.60 3.44 -13.62
N TRP A 73 -5.32 3.59 -13.32
CA TRP A 73 -4.25 3.21 -14.23
C TRP A 73 -4.29 1.71 -14.60
N ALA A 74 -4.59 0.84 -13.64
CA ALA A 74 -4.68 -0.60 -13.88
C ALA A 74 -5.89 -0.95 -14.77
N LEU A 75 -7.02 -0.28 -14.56
CA LEU A 75 -8.22 -0.45 -15.40
C LEU A 75 -7.99 0.04 -16.84
N GLU A 76 -7.31 1.16 -17.03
CA GLU A 76 -6.92 1.67 -18.35
C GLU A 76 -6.02 0.69 -19.11
N LYS A 77 -5.24 -0.12 -18.38
CA LYS A 77 -4.41 -1.21 -18.94
C LYS A 77 -5.15 -2.54 -19.11
N GLY A 78 -6.47 -2.54 -18.93
CA GLY A 78 -7.30 -3.74 -19.10
C GLY A 78 -7.37 -4.65 -17.89
N GLY A 79 -7.03 -4.17 -16.70
CA GLY A 79 -7.18 -4.91 -15.45
C GLY A 79 -8.64 -5.20 -15.12
N ASP A 80 -8.90 -6.36 -14.53
CA ASP A 80 -10.24 -6.76 -14.06
C ASP A 80 -10.45 -6.26 -12.62
N VAL A 81 -11.53 -5.50 -12.40
CA VAL A 81 -11.91 -4.99 -11.08
C VAL A 81 -11.99 -6.11 -10.03
N SER A 82 -12.56 -7.26 -10.39
CA SER A 82 -12.70 -8.39 -9.46
C SER A 82 -11.37 -8.95 -8.99
N ALA A 83 -10.35 -8.86 -9.83
CA ALA A 83 -9.00 -9.27 -9.48
C ALA A 83 -8.19 -8.18 -8.76
N LEU A 84 -8.47 -6.91 -9.05
CA LEU A 84 -7.73 -5.77 -8.50
C LEU A 84 -8.23 -5.35 -7.11
N VAL A 85 -9.54 -5.42 -6.87
CA VAL A 85 -10.16 -4.98 -5.60
C VAL A 85 -10.48 -6.19 -4.74
N ILE A 86 -9.44 -6.78 -4.16
CA ILE A 86 -9.56 -8.01 -3.37
C ILE A 86 -10.01 -7.68 -1.95
N ASP A 87 -10.98 -8.41 -1.43
CA ASP A 87 -11.21 -8.48 0.00
C ASP A 87 -10.16 -9.42 0.62
N GLN A 88 -9.21 -8.83 1.34
CA GLN A 88 -8.11 -9.57 1.98
C GLN A 88 -8.58 -10.61 3.02
N ASN A 89 -9.82 -10.51 3.48
CA ASN A 89 -10.40 -11.42 4.47
C ASN A 89 -11.12 -12.62 3.85
N HIS A 90 -11.42 -12.59 2.54
CA HIS A 90 -12.13 -13.64 1.84
C HIS A 90 -11.20 -14.35 0.85
N ASP A 91 -11.04 -15.66 1.02
CA ASP A 91 -10.18 -16.53 0.20
C ASP A 91 -10.77 -16.89 -1.19
N GLU A 92 -11.92 -16.33 -1.54
CA GLU A 92 -12.74 -16.80 -2.67
C GLU A 92 -12.21 -16.34 -4.04
N GLN A 93 -11.18 -15.51 -4.09
CA GLN A 93 -10.75 -14.86 -5.34
C GLN A 93 -9.53 -15.50 -6.02
N GLY A 94 -9.22 -16.75 -5.70
CA GLY A 94 -8.16 -17.50 -6.40
C GLY A 94 -6.72 -17.06 -6.14
N SER A 95 -6.48 -16.28 -5.08
CA SER A 95 -5.13 -15.92 -4.69
C SER A 95 -4.41 -17.10 -4.02
N ARG A 96 -3.22 -17.41 -4.52
CA ARG A 96 -2.36 -18.43 -3.90
C ARG A 96 -1.75 -17.88 -2.61
N ARG A 97 -2.03 -18.52 -1.47
CA ARG A 97 -1.59 -18.09 -0.13
C ARG A 97 -0.54 -18.99 0.48
N SER A 98 0.28 -18.40 1.35
CA SER A 98 1.16 -19.14 2.23
C SER A 98 0.35 -19.92 3.28
N GLU A 99 0.74 -21.17 3.53
CA GLU A 99 0.16 -22.01 4.60
C GLU A 99 0.54 -21.52 6.00
N HIS A 100 1.65 -20.77 6.12
CA HIS A 100 2.21 -20.36 7.40
C HIS A 100 1.77 -18.96 7.84
N TRP A 101 1.50 -18.06 6.89
CA TRP A 101 1.10 -16.69 7.21
C TRP A 101 0.13 -16.13 6.17
N ARG A 102 -1.09 -15.86 6.59
CA ARG A 102 -2.17 -15.38 5.71
C ARG A 102 -1.85 -14.09 4.96
N GLN A 103 -0.98 -13.25 5.51
CA GLN A 103 -0.57 -12.00 4.88
C GLN A 103 0.56 -12.18 3.85
N ILE A 104 0.81 -13.40 3.40
CA ILE A 104 1.68 -13.69 2.26
C ILE A 104 0.86 -14.40 1.20
N TYR A 105 0.62 -13.75 0.08
CA TYR A 105 -0.13 -14.35 -1.03
C TYR A 105 0.24 -13.74 -2.38
N GLN A 106 0.01 -14.50 -3.43
CA GLN A 106 0.15 -14.04 -4.80
C GLN A 106 -1.16 -13.36 -5.21
N PRO A 107 -1.15 -12.08 -5.64
CA PRO A 107 -2.37 -11.43 -6.13
C PRO A 107 -2.83 -12.10 -7.44
N PRO A 108 -4.14 -12.13 -7.72
CA PRO A 108 -4.70 -12.80 -8.90
C PRO A 108 -4.60 -11.98 -10.20
N TYR A 109 -3.88 -10.88 -10.20
CA TYR A 109 -3.62 -10.04 -11.38
C TYR A 109 -2.17 -10.09 -11.84
N ASP A 110 -1.94 -9.67 -13.08
CA ASP A 110 -0.63 -9.68 -13.70
C ASP A 110 0.38 -8.76 -13.00
N GLU A 111 1.67 -9.16 -12.96
CA GLU A 111 2.75 -8.34 -12.38
C GLU A 111 2.87 -6.96 -13.05
N ALA A 112 2.45 -6.83 -14.31
CA ALA A 112 2.42 -5.56 -15.03
C ALA A 112 1.45 -4.53 -14.42
N LEU A 113 0.49 -4.98 -13.60
CA LEU A 113 -0.48 -4.14 -12.90
C LEU A 113 -0.14 -3.89 -11.44
N HIS A 114 0.97 -4.44 -10.94
CA HIS A 114 1.38 -4.31 -9.55
C HIS A 114 1.76 -2.87 -9.17
N SER A 115 1.59 -2.51 -7.89
CA SER A 115 1.89 -1.18 -7.35
C SER A 115 3.31 -0.71 -7.66
N THR A 116 4.29 -1.62 -7.62
CA THR A 116 5.67 -1.33 -7.97
C THR A 116 5.80 -0.84 -9.41
N ARG A 117 5.07 -1.46 -10.35
CA ARG A 117 5.07 -1.05 -11.76
C ARG A 117 4.40 0.31 -11.94
N PHE A 118 3.25 0.51 -11.30
CA PHE A 118 2.56 1.78 -11.30
C PHE A 118 3.44 2.92 -10.80
N VAL A 119 3.99 2.81 -9.59
CA VAL A 119 4.83 3.85 -8.99
C VAL A 119 6.05 4.16 -9.87
N THR A 120 6.70 3.12 -10.41
CA THR A 120 7.86 3.30 -11.30
C THR A 120 7.48 4.05 -12.57
N GLU A 121 6.45 3.60 -13.28
CA GLU A 121 6.03 4.18 -14.54
C GLU A 121 5.59 5.63 -14.39
N ARG A 122 4.80 5.91 -13.35
CA ARG A 122 4.30 7.27 -13.08
C ARG A 122 5.42 8.22 -12.62
N THR A 123 6.35 7.73 -11.80
CA THR A 123 7.53 8.52 -11.40
C THR A 123 8.41 8.88 -12.60
N LEU A 124 8.70 7.93 -13.48
CA LEU A 124 9.48 8.21 -14.68
C LEU A 124 8.77 9.19 -15.61
N SER A 125 7.46 9.02 -15.80
CA SER A 125 6.66 9.97 -16.59
C SER A 125 6.67 11.39 -16.00
N PHE A 126 6.63 11.51 -14.67
CA PHE A 126 6.76 12.80 -14.00
C PHE A 126 8.14 13.42 -14.23
N ILE A 127 9.21 12.66 -14.05
CA ILE A 127 10.60 13.12 -14.24
C ILE A 127 10.79 13.64 -15.67
N ASP A 128 10.31 12.91 -16.68
CA ASP A 128 10.43 13.33 -18.07
C ASP A 128 9.73 14.65 -18.33
N LYS A 129 8.52 14.84 -17.82
CA LYS A 129 7.75 16.09 -17.94
C LYS A 129 8.43 17.23 -17.17
N ALA A 130 8.89 16.98 -15.95
CA ALA A 130 9.54 17.97 -15.12
C ALA A 130 10.86 18.46 -15.74
N ASN A 131 11.65 17.57 -16.30
CA ASN A 131 12.86 17.96 -17.03
C ASN A 131 12.57 18.83 -18.27
N GLN A 132 11.46 18.60 -18.95
CA GLN A 132 11.07 19.40 -20.11
C GLN A 132 10.62 20.82 -19.71
N SER A 133 10.14 21.03 -18.50
CA SER A 133 9.69 22.34 -18.03
C SER A 133 10.85 23.32 -17.80
N GLY A 134 12.06 22.79 -17.51
CA GLY A 134 13.22 23.60 -17.13
C GLY A 134 13.17 24.19 -15.72
N GLU A 135 12.08 23.95 -14.98
CA GLU A 135 11.91 24.43 -13.60
C GLU A 135 12.50 23.45 -12.58
N PRO A 136 13.01 23.94 -11.44
CA PRO A 136 13.42 23.06 -10.35
C PRO A 136 12.25 22.22 -9.82
N TRP A 137 12.49 20.94 -9.57
CA TRP A 137 11.47 20.03 -9.07
C TRP A 137 11.98 19.13 -7.94
N LEU A 138 11.05 18.65 -7.14
CA LEU A 138 11.23 17.62 -6.12
C LEU A 138 10.19 16.53 -6.33
N ALA A 139 10.62 15.29 -6.41
CA ALA A 139 9.71 14.13 -6.48
C ALA A 139 9.93 13.20 -5.28
N VAL A 140 8.84 12.71 -4.71
CA VAL A 140 8.85 11.66 -3.70
C VAL A 140 8.30 10.38 -4.33
N CYS A 141 9.19 9.44 -4.63
CA CYS A 141 8.85 8.12 -5.14
C CYS A 141 8.71 7.14 -3.97
N SER A 142 7.49 6.79 -3.60
CA SER A 142 7.20 5.97 -2.43
C SER A 142 6.46 4.70 -2.81
N PHE A 143 7.07 3.54 -2.56
CA PHE A 143 6.48 2.23 -2.80
C PHE A 143 5.71 1.74 -1.57
N PRO A 144 4.53 1.09 -1.74
CA PRO A 144 3.84 0.41 -0.64
C PRO A 144 4.66 -0.73 -0.04
N ASP A 145 5.31 -1.52 -0.89
CA ASP A 145 6.15 -2.65 -0.47
C ASP A 145 7.46 -2.18 0.21
N PRO A 146 7.99 -2.96 1.13
CA PRO A 146 7.55 -4.29 1.61
C PRO A 146 6.62 -4.23 2.84
N HIS A 147 5.63 -3.36 2.87
CA HIS A 147 4.61 -3.35 3.93
C HIS A 147 3.70 -4.59 3.79
N HIS A 148 3.37 -5.24 4.90
CA HIS A 148 2.40 -6.35 4.89
C HIS A 148 0.97 -5.86 4.54
N PRO A 149 0.14 -6.69 3.89
CA PRO A 149 0.41 -8.02 3.36
C PRO A 149 1.51 -8.03 2.30
N LEU A 150 2.35 -9.08 2.29
CA LEU A 150 3.39 -9.28 1.29
C LEU A 150 2.76 -10.00 0.09
N THR A 151 2.71 -9.34 -1.03
CA THR A 151 2.00 -9.82 -2.21
C THR A 151 2.87 -9.83 -3.47
N PRO A 152 3.96 -10.61 -3.45
CA PRO A 152 4.82 -10.69 -4.61
C PRO A 152 4.06 -11.27 -5.82
N PRO A 153 4.00 -10.55 -6.96
CA PRO A 153 3.20 -10.98 -8.11
C PRO A 153 3.93 -12.04 -8.95
N GLY A 154 3.16 -12.89 -9.62
CA GLY A 154 3.66 -13.81 -10.63
C GLY A 154 4.81 -14.69 -10.13
N LYS A 155 5.89 -14.75 -10.90
CA LYS A 155 7.09 -15.53 -10.58
C LYS A 155 7.80 -15.14 -9.28
N TRP A 156 7.61 -13.92 -8.81
CA TRP A 156 8.26 -13.41 -7.61
C TRP A 156 7.75 -14.08 -6.34
N PHE A 157 6.55 -14.66 -6.37
CA PHE A 157 6.00 -15.41 -5.24
C PHE A 157 6.85 -16.63 -4.87
N GLU A 158 7.53 -17.23 -5.83
CA GLU A 158 8.40 -18.41 -5.64
C GLU A 158 9.90 -18.09 -5.75
N ALA A 159 10.25 -16.81 -5.91
CA ALA A 159 11.65 -16.41 -6.10
C ALA A 159 12.52 -16.78 -4.89
N TYR A 160 11.94 -16.81 -3.70
CA TYR A 160 12.62 -17.16 -2.45
C TYR A 160 11.85 -18.24 -1.70
N ARG A 161 12.54 -19.29 -1.29
CA ARG A 161 11.94 -20.38 -0.52
C ARG A 161 12.40 -20.29 0.94
N PRO A 162 11.52 -20.48 1.94
CA PRO A 162 11.90 -20.41 3.35
C PRO A 162 13.12 -21.26 3.71
N LYS A 163 13.27 -22.45 3.09
CA LYS A 163 14.40 -23.34 3.33
C LYS A 163 15.75 -22.82 2.84
N ASP A 164 15.76 -21.85 1.92
CA ASP A 164 16.98 -21.27 1.36
C ASP A 164 17.44 -20.04 2.16
N MET A 165 16.65 -19.62 3.18
CA MET A 165 16.95 -18.45 3.99
C MET A 165 17.89 -18.78 5.13
N ILE A 166 18.97 -17.98 5.24
CA ILE A 166 19.87 -18.03 6.38
C ILE A 166 19.23 -17.23 7.52
N LEU A 167 18.93 -17.91 8.60
CA LEU A 167 18.35 -17.26 9.78
C LEU A 167 19.40 -16.42 10.49
N PRO A 168 19.05 -15.22 10.95
CA PRO A 168 19.99 -14.37 11.67
C PRO A 168 20.40 -15.02 12.98
N VAL A 169 21.66 -14.85 13.37
CA VAL A 169 22.20 -15.38 14.65
C VAL A 169 21.43 -14.85 15.86
N SER A 170 20.91 -13.62 15.76
CA SER A 170 20.09 -12.99 16.79
C SER A 170 18.73 -13.68 17.05
N ARG A 171 18.34 -14.64 16.22
CA ARG A 171 17.11 -15.43 16.45
C ARG A 171 17.11 -16.13 17.82
N HIS A 172 18.28 -16.48 18.31
CA HIS A 172 18.44 -17.21 19.57
C HIS A 172 18.81 -16.31 20.76
N ASP A 173 18.78 -14.98 20.54
CA ASP A 173 19.03 -14.00 21.59
C ASP A 173 18.02 -14.20 22.75
N ASP A 174 18.53 -14.27 23.97
CA ASP A 174 17.71 -14.40 25.18
C ASP A 174 17.03 -13.08 25.59
N LEU A 175 17.41 -11.96 24.94
CA LEU A 175 16.93 -10.62 25.17
C LEU A 175 17.17 -10.10 26.59
N LYS A 176 18.08 -10.70 27.36
CA LYS A 176 18.33 -10.32 28.77
C LYS A 176 18.74 -8.84 28.92
N ASP A 177 19.50 -8.33 27.94
CA ASP A 177 19.98 -6.95 27.89
C ASP A 177 19.06 -6.02 27.07
N ALA A 178 17.96 -6.56 26.55
CA ALA A 178 17.01 -5.78 25.77
C ALA A 178 16.11 -4.90 26.66
N PRO A 179 15.56 -3.79 26.13
CA PRO A 179 14.56 -2.99 26.83
C PRO A 179 13.36 -3.82 27.31
N ALA A 180 12.78 -3.42 28.45
CA ALA A 180 11.73 -4.19 29.12
C ALA A 180 10.53 -4.54 28.22
N HIS A 181 10.12 -3.65 27.33
CA HIS A 181 9.00 -3.88 26.41
C HIS A 181 9.29 -5.00 25.40
N LEU A 182 10.53 -5.17 24.94
CA LEU A 182 10.91 -6.27 24.04
C LEU A 182 10.95 -7.63 24.77
N ARG A 183 11.39 -7.65 26.02
CA ARG A 183 11.34 -8.85 26.85
C ARG A 183 9.91 -9.28 27.09
N LEU A 184 9.03 -8.35 27.46
CA LEU A 184 7.61 -8.61 27.66
C LEU A 184 6.95 -9.15 26.38
N PHE A 185 7.29 -8.59 25.22
CA PHE A 185 6.74 -9.05 23.93
C PHE A 185 7.11 -10.51 23.64
N LYS A 186 8.35 -10.92 23.95
CA LYS A 186 8.79 -12.32 23.81
C LYS A 186 8.00 -13.27 24.70
N ASP A 187 7.67 -12.85 25.92
CA ASP A 187 6.92 -13.67 26.88
C ASP A 187 5.45 -13.84 26.46
N ILE A 188 4.87 -12.82 25.84
CA ILE A 188 3.48 -12.86 25.33
C ILE A 188 3.38 -13.67 24.03
N HIS A 189 4.43 -13.68 23.21
CA HIS A 189 4.49 -14.38 21.93
C HIS A 189 5.63 -15.42 21.94
N PRO A 190 5.50 -16.50 22.71
CA PRO A 190 6.49 -17.57 22.68
C PRO A 190 6.55 -18.19 21.29
N LYS A 191 7.77 -18.60 20.87
CA LYS A 191 8.04 -19.20 19.54
C LYS A 191 7.37 -20.54 19.39
#